data_237e410b9bf39c7b77570bdd8f4f4db7
#
_entry.id   237e410b9bf39c7b77570bdd8f4f4db7
#
_cell.length_a   1.000
_cell.length_b   1.000
_cell.length_c   1.000
_cell.angle_alpha   90.00
_cell.angle_beta   90.00
_cell.angle_gamma   90.00
#
_symmetry.space_group_name_H-M   'P 1'
#
loop_
_entity.id
_entity.type
_entity.pdbx_description
1 polymer ?
#
loop_
_entity_poly.entity_id
_entity_poly.type
_entity_poly.pdbx_seq_one_letter_code
_entity_poly.pdbx_strand_id
1 'polypeptide(L)'
;MRIIASVMILIMMTSTLAGCTGDGESAFVDDIHVYIDGGIWGDEELCNTAIVLEDGEYYTCYFTLNRDAVLMIELEVKNTSAMVDLITMDEINFQDWKDGGAYYYREGISDFETYGGTYGEGGSLGEGTYYVVVANGVR
;
A
#
# COMPACT_ATOMS: atom_id res chain seq x y z
N MET A 1 -23.82 15.52 -2.08
CA MET A 1 -22.96 15.80 -1.87
C MET A 1 -21.84 15.02 -1.84
N ARG A 2 -20.94 15.19 -2.14
CA ARG A 2 -19.99 14.53 -2.30
C ARG A 2 -19.15 14.47 -1.30
N ILE A 3 -18.61 13.79 -0.93
CA ILE A 3 -18.01 13.65 0.06
C ILE A 3 -16.66 13.58 -0.24
N ILE A 4 -16.18 13.30 -1.19
CA ILE A 4 -15.03 13.13 -1.52
C ILE A 4 -14.04 14.01 -1.08
N ALA A 5 -14.17 15.14 -1.08
CA ALA A 5 -13.26 16.03 -0.76
C ALA A 5 -12.49 15.88 0.44
N SER A 6 -12.71 14.99 1.18
CA SER A 6 -12.05 14.96 2.41
C SER A 6 -10.79 14.16 2.39
N VAL A 7 -10.29 13.74 1.30
CA VAL A 7 -9.12 12.93 1.27
C VAL A 7 -7.97 13.64 0.61
N MET A 8 -6.79 13.60 1.24
CA MET A 8 -5.72 14.18 0.69
C MET A 8 -4.77 13.15 0.27
N ILE A 9 -4.19 13.17 -0.86
CA ILE A 9 -3.37 12.15 -1.40
C ILE A 9 -1.99 12.62 -1.68
N LEU A 10 -1.02 11.81 -1.37
CA LEU A 10 0.33 12.10 -1.73
C LEU A 10 1.01 10.80 -2.06
N ILE A 11 1.57 10.67 -3.21
CA ILE A 11 2.19 9.46 -3.64
C ILE A 11 3.67 9.56 -3.64
N MET A 12 4.33 8.62 -3.04
CA MET A 12 5.68 8.63 -3.00
C MET A 12 6.32 7.40 -3.47
N MET A 13 7.26 7.40 -4.28
CA MET A 13 7.85 6.30 -4.68
C MET A 13 9.15 6.30 -4.17
N THR A 14 9.66 5.39 -3.53
CA THR A 14 10.82 5.51 -2.98
C THR A 14 11.63 4.43 -3.08
N SER A 15 12.74 4.42 -3.05
CA SER A 15 13.36 3.42 -3.23
C SER A 15 14.37 3.21 -2.44
N THR A 16 15.00 2.69 -2.13
CA THR A 16 15.86 2.54 -1.42
C THR A 16 16.81 1.85 -1.26
N LEU A 17 17.35 1.37 -1.25
CA LEU A 17 18.16 0.90 -1.10
C LEU A 17 19.02 0.33 -0.56
N ALA A 18 19.30 0.27 -0.07
CA ALA A 18 19.92 -0.24 0.80
C ALA A 18 20.84 -1.19 0.48
N GLY A 19 21.55 -1.26 0.14
CA GLY A 19 22.34 -2.18 0.02
C GLY A 19 22.15 -3.36 -0.59
N CYS A 20 21.31 -3.56 -1.15
CA CYS A 20 20.98 -4.64 -1.57
C CYS A 20 21.59 -5.02 -2.62
N THR A 21 21.81 -5.93 -2.91
CA THR A 21 22.38 -6.25 -3.85
C THR A 21 22.00 -6.98 -4.80
N GLY A 22 21.21 -7.16 -5.06
CA GLY A 22 20.80 -7.73 -6.10
C GLY A 22 20.85 -9.11 -6.30
N ASP A 23 20.83 -9.85 -5.34
CA ASP A 23 20.66 -11.21 -5.52
C ASP A 23 19.22 -11.55 -5.63
N GLY A 24 18.29 -10.76 -5.27
CA GLY A 24 16.88 -11.06 -5.35
C GLY A 24 16.30 -10.70 -6.68
N GLU A 25 15.13 -11.21 -6.97
CA GLU A 25 14.48 -10.90 -8.20
C GLU A 25 13.71 -9.60 -8.14
N SER A 26 13.55 -8.99 -9.27
CA SER A 26 12.68 -7.81 -9.37
C SER A 26 11.24 -8.24 -9.27
N ALA A 27 10.42 -7.43 -8.67
CA ALA A 27 8.99 -7.64 -8.62
C ALA A 27 8.33 -6.69 -9.60
N PHE A 28 7.55 -7.25 -10.53
CA PHE A 28 6.87 -6.44 -11.51
C PHE A 28 5.43 -6.26 -11.05
N VAL A 29 5.13 -5.08 -10.51
CA VAL A 29 3.81 -4.76 -10.00
C VAL A 29 3.04 -4.14 -11.16
N ASP A 30 2.15 -4.93 -11.74
CA ASP A 30 1.39 -4.47 -12.89
C ASP A 30 0.32 -3.48 -12.50
N ASP A 31 -0.15 -3.55 -11.29
CA ASP A 31 -1.16 -2.61 -10.82
C ASP A 31 -1.17 -2.55 -9.30
N ILE A 32 -1.18 -1.35 -8.75
CA ILE A 32 -1.49 -1.13 -7.36
C ILE A 32 -2.53 -0.02 -7.36
N HIS A 33 -3.76 -0.36 -7.00
CA HIS A 33 -4.87 0.56 -7.06
C HIS A 33 -5.47 0.65 -5.66
N VAL A 34 -5.38 1.80 -5.04
CA VAL A 34 -5.89 2.06 -3.70
C VAL A 34 -7.00 3.08 -3.84
N TYR A 35 -8.18 2.76 -3.35
CA TYR A 35 -9.30 3.66 -3.51
C TYR A 35 -10.27 3.57 -2.32
N ILE A 36 -11.09 4.58 -2.17
CA ILE A 36 -12.12 4.59 -1.17
C ILE A 36 -13.42 4.18 -1.82
N ASP A 37 -14.08 3.19 -1.22
CA ASP A 37 -15.36 2.73 -1.73
C ASP A 37 -16.41 3.77 -1.34
N GLY A 38 -16.93 4.48 -2.29
CA GLY A 38 -17.90 5.51 -2.05
C GLY A 38 -19.35 5.08 -2.23
N GLY A 39 -19.59 3.82 -2.49
CA GLY A 39 -20.95 3.33 -2.69
C GLY A 39 -21.62 4.04 -3.84
N ILE A 40 -22.80 4.58 -3.58
CA ILE A 40 -23.55 5.21 -4.65
C ILE A 40 -22.91 6.52 -5.08
N TRP A 41 -21.95 7.02 -4.33
CA TRP A 41 -21.30 8.25 -4.70
C TRP A 41 -20.08 8.01 -5.58
N GLY A 42 -19.75 6.74 -5.84
CA GLY A 42 -18.61 6.38 -6.67
C GLY A 42 -17.34 6.29 -5.86
N ASP A 43 -16.37 5.59 -6.42
CA ASP A 43 -15.11 5.37 -5.73
C ASP A 43 -14.20 6.57 -5.87
N GLU A 44 -13.37 6.79 -4.88
CA GLU A 44 -12.40 7.86 -4.94
C GLU A 44 -11.02 7.25 -5.03
N GLU A 45 -10.31 7.50 -6.12
CA GLU A 45 -9.02 6.89 -6.34
C GLU A 45 -7.96 7.59 -5.55
N LEU A 46 -7.16 6.87 -4.80
CA LEU A 46 -6.07 7.45 -4.04
C LEU A 46 -4.75 7.21 -4.74
N CYS A 47 -4.48 6.02 -5.20
CA CYS A 47 -3.27 5.71 -5.95
C CYS A 47 -3.60 4.69 -7.02
N ASN A 48 -2.95 4.79 -8.17
CA ASN A 48 -3.15 3.83 -9.23
C ASN A 48 -1.92 3.89 -10.11
N THR A 49 -1.08 2.88 -10.03
CA THR A 49 0.18 2.90 -10.78
C THR A 49 0.71 1.50 -10.99
N ALA A 50 1.70 1.40 -11.86
CA ALA A 50 2.47 0.19 -12.07
C ALA A 50 3.91 0.53 -11.81
N ILE A 51 4.67 -0.41 -11.27
CA ILE A 51 6.03 -0.11 -10.91
C ILE A 51 6.86 -1.39 -10.84
N VAL A 52 8.15 -1.28 -11.07
CA VAL A 52 9.07 -2.39 -10.89
C VAL A 52 9.86 -2.11 -9.64
N LEU A 53 9.90 -3.07 -8.73
CA LEU A 53 10.64 -2.95 -7.49
C LEU A 53 11.80 -3.92 -7.51
N GLU A 54 13.00 -3.40 -7.41
CA GLU A 54 14.16 -4.25 -7.31
C GLU A 54 14.22 -4.82 -5.88
N ASP A 55 15.06 -5.80 -5.66
CA ASP A 55 15.18 -6.40 -4.35
C ASP A 55 15.57 -5.32 -3.34
N GLY A 56 14.85 -5.23 -2.26
CA GLY A 56 15.08 -4.23 -1.21
C GLY A 56 14.34 -2.92 -1.40
N GLU A 57 13.61 -2.77 -2.48
CA GLU A 57 12.88 -1.53 -2.72
C GLU A 57 11.43 -1.63 -2.29
N TYR A 58 10.81 -0.50 -2.05
CA TYR A 58 9.39 -0.46 -1.74
C TYR A 58 8.74 0.79 -2.32
N TYR A 59 7.44 0.69 -2.52
CA TYR A 59 6.60 1.78 -2.99
C TYR A 59 5.62 2.13 -1.88
N THR A 60 5.35 3.40 -1.71
CA THR A 60 4.44 3.87 -0.68
C THR A 60 3.34 4.72 -1.29
N CYS A 61 2.11 4.42 -0.92
CA CYS A 61 0.98 5.27 -1.21
C CYS A 61 0.48 5.75 0.13
N TYR A 62 0.49 7.06 0.41
CA TYR A 62 -0.04 7.49 1.68
C TYR A 62 -1.06 8.60 1.51
N PHE A 63 -1.95 8.69 2.45
CA PHE A 63 -3.06 9.60 2.37
C PHE A 63 -3.57 9.91 3.77
N THR A 64 -4.27 11.01 3.91
CA THR A 64 -4.86 11.41 5.17
C THR A 64 -6.37 11.40 5.03
N LEU A 65 -7.04 10.74 5.97
CA LEU A 65 -8.49 10.72 6.01
C LEU A 65 -8.95 11.69 7.09
N ASN A 66 -9.90 12.55 6.77
CA ASN A 66 -10.45 13.40 7.79
C ASN A 66 -11.83 12.93 8.20
N ARG A 67 -12.18 11.71 7.88
CA ARG A 67 -13.36 11.06 8.37
C ARG A 67 -13.26 9.60 8.05
N ASP A 68 -14.16 8.78 8.60
CA ASP A 68 -14.13 7.34 8.38
C ASP A 68 -14.34 7.03 6.90
N ALA A 69 -13.66 6.05 6.41
CA ALA A 69 -13.77 5.63 5.02
C ALA A 69 -13.48 4.13 4.88
N VAL A 70 -14.06 3.53 3.87
CA VAL A 70 -13.82 2.12 3.57
C VAL A 70 -12.76 2.04 2.48
N LEU A 71 -11.63 1.45 2.80
CA LEU A 71 -10.52 1.39 1.87
C LEU A 71 -10.49 0.06 1.15
N MET A 72 -10.21 0.13 -0.14
CA MET A 72 -10.08 -1.06 -0.97
C MET A 72 -8.75 -1.00 -1.70
N ILE A 73 -8.12 -2.15 -1.87
CA ILE A 73 -6.84 -2.24 -2.57
C ILE A 73 -6.92 -3.36 -3.59
N GLU A 74 -6.49 -3.09 -4.80
CA GLU A 74 -6.34 -4.10 -5.82
C GLU A 74 -4.87 -4.15 -6.19
N LEU A 75 -4.26 -5.31 -6.10
CA LEU A 75 -2.85 -5.47 -6.36
C LEU A 75 -2.66 -6.60 -7.36
N GLU A 76 -1.84 -6.36 -8.36
CA GLU A 76 -1.53 -7.40 -9.33
C GLU A 76 -0.03 -7.42 -9.57
N VAL A 77 0.60 -8.55 -9.31
CA VAL A 77 2.04 -8.71 -9.47
C VAL A 77 2.25 -9.86 -10.44
N LYS A 78 3.17 -9.66 -11.40
CA LYS A 78 3.41 -10.68 -12.38
C LYS A 78 3.95 -11.91 -11.68
N ASN A 79 3.31 -13.06 -11.88
CA ASN A 79 3.68 -14.22 -11.09
C ASN A 79 4.95 -14.92 -11.59
N THR A 80 5.60 -14.39 -12.62
CA THR A 80 6.91 -14.87 -13.02
C THR A 80 7.99 -14.00 -12.39
N SER A 81 7.63 -13.09 -11.51
CA SER A 81 8.58 -12.23 -10.84
C SER A 81 8.59 -12.54 -9.36
N ALA A 82 9.25 -11.71 -8.57
CA ALA A 82 9.27 -11.89 -7.12
C ALA A 82 7.90 -11.57 -6.53
N MET A 83 7.55 -12.22 -5.43
CA MET A 83 6.38 -11.86 -4.66
C MET A 83 6.68 -10.61 -3.86
N VAL A 84 5.64 -9.92 -3.44
CA VAL A 84 5.78 -8.71 -2.65
C VAL A 84 5.01 -8.83 -1.35
N ASP A 85 5.29 -7.94 -0.42
CA ASP A 85 4.50 -7.78 0.79
C ASP A 85 3.64 -6.54 0.62
N LEU A 86 2.36 -6.64 0.93
CA LEU A 86 1.44 -5.52 0.94
C LEU A 86 1.14 -5.24 2.39
N ILE A 87 1.44 -4.05 2.86
CA ILE A 87 1.30 -3.73 4.28
C ILE A 87 0.61 -2.39 4.43
N THR A 88 -0.52 -2.36 5.12
CA THR A 88 -1.23 -1.12 5.38
C THR A 88 -1.13 -0.79 6.85
N MET A 89 -0.66 0.41 7.15
CA MET A 89 -0.34 0.83 8.50
C MET A 89 -0.68 2.29 8.69
N ASP A 90 -0.85 2.69 9.94
CA ASP A 90 -0.92 4.12 10.22
C ASP A 90 0.49 4.70 10.25
N GLU A 91 0.59 5.99 10.49
CA GLU A 91 1.86 6.68 10.36
C GLU A 91 2.88 6.22 11.39
N ILE A 92 2.46 5.99 12.61
CA ILE A 92 3.38 5.59 13.65
C ILE A 92 3.96 4.21 13.35
N ASN A 93 3.11 3.30 12.92
CA ASN A 93 3.57 1.95 12.61
C ASN A 93 4.43 1.94 11.35
N PHE A 94 4.17 2.81 10.40
CA PHE A 94 5.02 2.91 9.22
C PHE A 94 6.42 3.35 9.62
N GLN A 95 6.55 4.29 10.53
CA GLN A 95 7.87 4.70 10.98
C GLN A 95 8.56 3.54 11.70
N ASP A 96 7.84 2.79 12.52
CA ASP A 96 8.41 1.64 13.19
C ASP A 96 8.87 0.60 12.18
N TRP A 97 8.08 0.36 11.14
CA TRP A 97 8.45 -0.59 10.10
C TRP A 97 9.74 -0.15 9.40
N LYS A 98 9.81 1.14 9.08
CA LYS A 98 10.99 1.64 8.40
C LYS A 98 12.23 1.51 9.26
N ASP A 99 12.10 1.66 10.54
CA ASP A 99 13.22 1.61 11.46
C ASP A 99 13.58 0.19 11.86
N GLY A 100 12.87 -0.79 11.34
CA GLY A 100 13.16 -2.19 11.65
C GLY A 100 12.57 -2.66 12.96
N GLY A 101 11.67 -1.92 13.54
CA GLY A 101 11.05 -2.29 14.82
C GLY A 101 9.76 -3.05 14.63
N ALA A 102 9.13 -3.37 15.72
CA ALA A 102 7.85 -4.05 15.69
C ALA A 102 6.76 -3.07 15.26
N TYR A 103 5.81 -3.54 14.51
CA TYR A 103 4.75 -2.69 14.03
C TYR A 103 3.45 -3.47 13.93
N TYR A 104 2.33 -2.74 13.93
CA TYR A 104 1.04 -3.34 13.70
C TYR A 104 0.56 -2.96 12.31
N TYR A 105 -0.27 -3.78 11.71
CA TYR A 105 -0.80 -3.53 10.39
C TYR A 105 -2.26 -3.94 10.33
N ARG A 106 -2.96 -3.48 9.29
CA ARG A 106 -4.37 -3.79 9.12
C ARG A 106 -4.50 -5.09 8.36
N GLU A 107 -4.98 -6.14 9.01
CA GLU A 107 -4.99 -7.45 8.41
C GLU A 107 -5.84 -7.56 7.17
N GLY A 108 -6.96 -6.94 7.14
CA GLY A 108 -7.87 -7.07 6.01
C GLY A 108 -7.34 -6.45 4.71
N ILE A 109 -6.36 -5.58 4.82
CA ILE A 109 -5.79 -4.90 3.66
C ILE A 109 -4.28 -5.01 3.70
N SER A 110 -3.79 -6.16 4.11
CA SER A 110 -2.37 -6.51 4.08
C SER A 110 -2.24 -7.96 3.69
N ASP A 111 -1.13 -8.31 3.07
CA ASP A 111 -0.88 -9.67 2.65
C ASP A 111 0.62 -9.83 2.44
N PHE A 112 1.18 -10.94 2.85
CA PHE A 112 2.62 -11.13 2.78
C PHE A 112 2.96 -12.22 1.77
N GLU A 113 4.04 -11.99 1.02
CA GLU A 113 4.52 -12.94 0.04
C GLU A 113 3.40 -13.28 -0.94
N THR A 114 2.93 -12.28 -1.64
CA THR A 114 1.76 -12.42 -2.50
C THR A 114 2.06 -11.96 -3.92
N TYR A 115 1.28 -12.50 -4.87
CA TYR A 115 1.27 -11.97 -6.23
C TYR A 115 0.04 -11.08 -6.44
N GLY A 116 -0.72 -10.84 -5.38
CA GLY A 116 -1.81 -9.87 -5.48
C GLY A 116 -3.16 -10.43 -5.11
N GLY A 117 -4.14 -9.60 -5.25
CA GLY A 117 -5.52 -9.92 -4.92
C GLY A 117 -6.31 -8.64 -4.74
N THR A 118 -7.51 -8.79 -4.25
CA THR A 118 -8.38 -7.67 -3.91
C THR A 118 -8.61 -7.71 -2.41
N TYR A 119 -8.37 -6.59 -1.76
CA TYR A 119 -8.40 -6.53 -0.31
C TYR A 119 -9.34 -5.45 0.17
N GLY A 120 -10.09 -5.72 1.20
CA GLY A 120 -10.96 -4.75 1.82
C GLY A 120 -10.96 -4.96 3.31
N GLU A 121 -11.09 -3.86 4.05
CA GLU A 121 -11.00 -3.97 5.47
C GLU A 121 -12.28 -4.53 6.07
N GLY A 122 -13.34 -4.51 5.44
CA GLY A 122 -14.60 -4.98 5.98
C GLY A 122 -15.27 -3.97 6.88
N GLY A 123 -14.66 -2.89 7.14
CA GLY A 123 -15.22 -1.81 7.93
C GLY A 123 -14.54 -0.54 7.55
N SER A 124 -14.71 0.52 8.32
CA SER A 124 -14.11 1.78 7.99
C SER A 124 -12.79 1.95 8.68
N LEU A 125 -11.88 2.64 8.03
CA LEU A 125 -10.71 3.18 8.70
C LEU A 125 -11.12 4.52 9.30
N GLY A 126 -10.61 4.83 10.47
CA GLY A 126 -10.89 6.11 11.10
C GLY A 126 -10.04 7.23 10.53
N GLU A 127 -10.21 8.42 11.06
CA GLU A 127 -9.41 9.56 10.66
C GLU A 127 -7.96 9.29 10.96
N GLY A 128 -7.08 9.80 10.14
CA GLY A 128 -5.65 9.67 10.35
C GLY A 128 -4.89 9.55 9.07
N THR A 129 -3.59 9.41 9.18
CA THR A 129 -2.70 9.24 8.04
C THR A 129 -2.30 7.78 7.96
N TYR A 130 -2.43 7.22 6.77
CA TYR A 130 -2.17 5.81 6.53
C TYR A 130 -1.20 5.63 5.38
N TYR A 131 -0.48 4.51 5.42
CA TYR A 131 0.51 4.17 4.41
C TYR A 131 0.19 2.78 3.89
N VAL A 132 0.08 2.66 2.58
CA VAL A 132 -0.03 1.37 1.90
C VAL A 132 1.32 1.13 1.25
N VAL A 133 2.00 0.10 1.69
CA VAL A 133 3.37 -0.18 1.27
C VAL A 133 3.38 -1.45 0.45
N VAL A 134 4.08 -1.43 -0.68
CA VAL A 134 4.33 -2.63 -1.46
C VAL A 134 5.84 -2.80 -1.45
N ALA A 135 6.32 -3.88 -0.88
CA ALA A 135 7.76 -4.04 -0.64
C ALA A 135 8.28 -5.33 -1.26
N ASN A 136 9.47 -5.24 -1.84
CA ASN A 136 10.12 -6.41 -2.40
C ASN A 136 11.36 -6.71 -1.57
N GLY A 137 11.22 -7.66 -0.65
CA GLY A 137 12.37 -8.14 0.10
C GLY A 137 12.92 -7.19 1.14
N VAL A 138 12.15 -6.22 1.58
CA VAL A 138 12.63 -5.29 2.59
C VAL A 138 12.55 -5.99 3.94
N ARG A 139 13.64 -5.99 4.69
CA ARG A 139 13.66 -6.69 5.97
C ARG A 139 13.94 -5.75 7.12
#